data_b2e444c2a1ba2751f4db670892da0eb3
#
_entry.id   b2e444c2a1ba2751f4db670892da0eb3
#
_cell.length_a   1.000
_cell.length_b   1.000
_cell.length_c   1.000
_cell.angle_alpha   90.00
_cell.angle_beta   90.00
_cell.angle_gamma   90.00
#
_symmetry.space_group_name_H-M   'P 1'
#
loop_
_entity.id
_entity.type
_entity.pdbx_description
1 polymer ?
#
loop_
_entity_poly.entity_id
_entity_poly.type
_entity_poly.pdbx_seq_one_letter_code
_entity_poly.pdbx_strand_id
1 'polypeptide(L)'
;DYVDIAHVLGVTRMRHDAAIGYARNSGDFCPFDTMLPRLTKACKEITEYAAQFGIRTMVENHGFYVQDSERVEKLYAAVDNKNFGLLTDMGNFLCADEDPASAFARVAPYAYYVHAKDFIVKPFTDADPGEGSFRSRGGKYLRGTIVGHGNVPIKQCMYQLKRAGYD
;
A
#
# COMPACT_ATOMS: atom_id res chain seq x y z
N ASP A 1 -19.52 9.23 10.13
CA ASP A 1 -18.12 8.85 9.96
C ASP A 1 -17.65 9.09 8.52
N TYR A 2 -16.45 8.63 8.10
CA TYR A 2 -15.95 8.87 6.74
C TYR A 2 -16.73 8.10 5.66
N VAL A 3 -17.29 6.94 5.98
CA VAL A 3 -18.16 6.18 5.07
C VAL A 3 -19.46 6.94 4.79
N ASP A 4 -20.05 7.54 5.81
CA ASP A 4 -21.28 8.35 5.65
C ASP A 4 -21.02 9.57 4.78
N ILE A 5 -19.87 10.24 4.98
CA ILE A 5 -19.44 11.36 4.15
C ILE A 5 -19.23 10.90 2.68
N ALA A 6 -18.58 9.77 2.47
CA ALA A 6 -18.37 9.20 1.14
C ALA A 6 -19.70 8.87 0.45
N HIS A 7 -20.67 8.34 1.21
CA HIS A 7 -22.03 8.09 0.70
C HIS A 7 -22.72 9.38 0.26
N VAL A 8 -22.71 10.41 1.10
CA VAL A 8 -23.32 11.72 0.78
C VAL A 8 -22.66 12.36 -0.46
N LEU A 9 -21.36 12.18 -0.63
CA LEU A 9 -20.61 12.67 -1.79
C LEU A 9 -20.80 11.82 -3.06
N GLY A 10 -21.53 10.71 -3.00
CA GLY A 10 -21.73 9.80 -4.13
C GLY A 10 -20.46 9.02 -4.53
N VAL A 11 -19.50 8.84 -3.62
CA VAL A 11 -18.26 8.12 -3.86
C VAL A 11 -18.52 6.62 -3.85
N THR A 12 -17.98 5.90 -4.82
CA THR A 12 -18.16 4.44 -4.96
C THR A 12 -16.95 3.63 -4.49
N ARG A 13 -15.84 4.29 -4.20
CA ARG A 13 -14.59 3.65 -3.74
C ARG A 13 -13.95 4.50 -2.65
N MET A 14 -13.50 3.88 -1.58
CA MET A 14 -12.87 4.56 -0.46
C MET A 14 -11.56 3.85 -0.08
N ARG A 15 -10.49 4.63 0.04
CA ARG A 15 -9.18 4.17 0.52
C ARG A 15 -9.03 4.49 2.01
N HIS A 16 -8.43 3.57 2.75
CA HIS A 16 -7.95 3.81 4.11
C HIS A 16 -6.61 3.11 4.36
N ASP A 17 -5.86 3.58 5.35
CA ASP A 17 -4.69 2.87 5.85
C ASP A 17 -5.13 1.75 6.81
N ALA A 18 -4.41 0.64 6.83
CA ALA A 18 -4.62 -0.42 7.82
C ALA A 18 -3.86 -0.12 9.12
N ALA A 19 -2.56 0.19 9.02
CA ALA A 19 -1.72 0.64 10.11
C ALA A 19 -0.44 1.27 9.58
N ILE A 20 -0.01 2.35 10.20
CA ILE A 20 1.26 3.02 9.88
C ILE A 20 2.45 2.29 10.55
N GLY A 21 2.19 1.54 11.60
CA GLY A 21 3.19 0.86 12.41
C GLY A 21 3.53 1.62 13.69
N TYR A 22 4.62 1.24 14.32
CA TYR A 22 5.08 1.83 15.58
C TYR A 22 6.10 2.93 15.32
N ALA A 23 6.08 3.96 16.14
CA ALA A 23 7.16 4.95 16.14
C ALA A 23 8.50 4.25 16.41
N ARG A 24 9.55 4.61 15.66
CA ARG A 24 10.86 3.94 15.72
C ARG A 24 11.46 3.85 17.12
N ASN A 25 11.08 4.75 18.03
CA ASN A 25 11.61 4.85 19.39
C ASN A 25 10.60 4.48 20.48
N SER A 26 9.44 3.89 20.13
CA SER A 26 8.41 3.58 21.13
C SER A 26 8.75 2.40 22.03
N GLY A 27 9.72 1.56 21.63
CA GLY A 27 9.96 0.27 22.29
C GLY A 27 8.85 -0.76 22.03
N ASP A 28 7.74 -0.35 21.47
CA ASP A 28 6.59 -1.19 21.14
C ASP A 28 6.81 -1.83 19.78
N PHE A 29 7.15 -3.10 19.76
CA PHE A 29 7.23 -3.87 18.53
C PHE A 29 6.26 -5.03 18.60
N CYS A 30 5.36 -5.12 17.62
CA CYS A 30 4.46 -6.24 17.47
C CYS A 30 4.68 -6.90 16.09
N PRO A 31 4.97 -8.20 16.03
CA PRO A 31 5.06 -8.93 14.78
C PRO A 31 3.78 -8.80 13.95
N PHE A 32 3.92 -8.75 12.63
CA PHE A 32 2.78 -8.56 11.72
C PHE A 32 1.70 -9.63 11.92
N ASP A 33 2.08 -10.90 12.00
CA ASP A 33 1.14 -12.02 12.16
C ASP A 33 0.35 -11.96 13.48
N THR A 34 0.93 -11.36 14.54
CA THR A 34 0.24 -11.10 15.80
C THR A 34 -0.82 -10.00 15.66
N MET A 35 -0.55 -8.99 14.84
CA MET A 35 -1.50 -7.89 14.57
C MET A 35 -2.54 -8.21 13.52
N LEU A 36 -2.27 -9.15 12.65
CA LEU A 36 -3.12 -9.49 11.51
C LEU A 36 -4.60 -9.73 11.89
N PRO A 37 -4.94 -10.48 12.96
CA PRO A 37 -6.34 -10.67 13.35
C PRO A 37 -7.06 -9.35 13.68
N ARG A 38 -6.37 -8.42 14.35
CA ARG A 38 -6.93 -7.11 14.70
C ARG A 38 -7.13 -6.23 13.47
N LEU A 39 -6.15 -6.21 12.56
CA LEU A 39 -6.25 -5.48 11.29
C LEU A 39 -7.38 -6.04 10.43
N THR A 40 -7.45 -7.36 10.32
CA THR A 40 -8.51 -8.06 9.59
C THR A 40 -9.90 -7.69 10.11
N LYS A 41 -10.10 -7.73 11.42
CA LYS A 41 -11.37 -7.37 12.05
C LYS A 41 -11.78 -5.94 11.68
N ALA A 42 -10.88 -4.97 11.86
CA ALA A 42 -11.15 -3.56 11.56
C ALA A 42 -11.47 -3.35 10.06
N CYS A 43 -10.71 -3.96 9.15
CA CYS A 43 -10.97 -3.86 7.71
C CYS A 43 -12.32 -4.49 7.34
N LYS A 44 -12.68 -5.66 7.92
CA LYS A 44 -14.00 -6.28 7.71
C LYS A 44 -15.13 -5.37 8.14
N GLU A 45 -15.09 -4.83 9.34
CA GLU A 45 -16.12 -3.94 9.88
C GLU A 45 -16.35 -2.72 8.98
N ILE A 46 -15.26 -2.06 8.54
CA ILE A 46 -15.34 -0.92 7.62
C ILE A 46 -15.93 -1.35 6.28
N THR A 47 -15.47 -2.47 5.73
CA THR A 47 -15.90 -2.96 4.42
C THR A 47 -17.36 -3.36 4.40
N GLU A 48 -17.84 -4.07 5.43
CA GLU A 48 -19.23 -4.48 5.59
C GLU A 48 -20.16 -3.29 5.76
N TYR A 49 -19.74 -2.29 6.52
CA TYR A 49 -20.50 -1.06 6.66
C TYR A 49 -20.56 -0.28 5.34
N ALA A 50 -19.44 -0.09 4.66
CA ALA A 50 -19.38 0.61 3.39
C ALA A 50 -20.19 -0.08 2.28
N ALA A 51 -20.24 -1.42 2.30
CA ALA A 51 -21.00 -2.21 1.33
C ALA A 51 -22.50 -1.92 1.35
N GLN A 52 -23.07 -1.52 2.49
CA GLN A 52 -24.49 -1.15 2.62
C GLN A 52 -24.84 0.07 1.76
N PHE A 53 -23.85 0.88 1.44
CA PHE A 53 -23.98 2.08 0.60
C PHE A 53 -23.43 1.88 -0.83
N GLY A 54 -23.09 0.65 -1.20
CA GLY A 54 -22.48 0.37 -2.50
C GLY A 54 -21.03 0.84 -2.65
N ILE A 55 -20.36 1.16 -1.53
CA ILE A 55 -18.97 1.65 -1.52
C ILE A 55 -18.03 0.48 -1.34
N ARG A 56 -17.05 0.35 -2.24
CA ARG A 56 -15.92 -0.60 -2.13
C ARG A 56 -14.79 0.04 -1.34
N THR A 57 -14.20 -0.71 -0.41
CA THR A 57 -13.05 -0.25 0.38
C THR A 57 -11.75 -0.84 -0.12
N MET A 58 -10.66 -0.13 0.10
CA MET A 58 -9.33 -0.59 -0.25
C MET A 58 -8.28 -0.10 0.74
N VAL A 59 -7.28 -0.92 0.98
CA VAL A 59 -6.09 -0.56 1.75
C VAL A 59 -4.95 -0.28 0.78
N GLU A 60 -4.21 0.80 1.04
CA GLU A 60 -2.98 1.11 0.31
C GLU A 60 -1.78 0.39 0.95
N ASN A 61 -0.85 -0.08 0.14
CA ASN A 61 0.47 -0.52 0.60
C ASN A 61 1.29 0.70 1.06
N HIS A 62 1.05 1.15 2.30
CA HIS A 62 1.55 2.41 2.84
C HIS A 62 1.92 2.30 4.33
N GLY A 63 2.82 3.17 4.83
CA GLY A 63 3.08 3.36 6.25
C GLY A 63 4.09 2.39 6.85
N PHE A 64 4.96 1.75 6.07
CA PHE A 64 6.05 0.86 6.49
C PHE A 64 5.64 -0.45 7.17
N TYR A 65 4.46 -0.54 7.75
CA TYR A 65 4.01 -1.74 8.47
C TYR A 65 3.17 -2.67 7.58
N VAL A 66 2.16 -2.16 6.90
CA VAL A 66 1.36 -2.90 5.91
C VAL A 66 1.74 -2.39 4.52
N GLN A 67 2.96 -2.68 4.08
CA GLN A 67 3.51 -2.03 2.89
C GLN A 67 4.13 -2.99 1.88
N ASP A 68 4.86 -4.01 2.33
CA ASP A 68 5.38 -5.04 1.42
C ASP A 68 4.26 -5.93 0.89
N SER A 69 4.50 -6.51 -0.29
CA SER A 69 3.49 -7.27 -1.03
C SER A 69 2.97 -8.49 -0.26
N GLU A 70 3.82 -9.14 0.54
CA GLU A 70 3.42 -10.29 1.33
C GLU A 70 2.42 -9.90 2.42
N ARG A 71 2.68 -8.80 3.14
CA ARG A 71 1.78 -8.33 4.22
C ARG A 71 0.44 -7.84 3.69
N VAL A 72 0.43 -7.11 2.59
CA VAL A 72 -0.85 -6.65 2.01
C VAL A 72 -1.65 -7.80 1.44
N GLU A 73 -1.00 -8.80 0.81
CA GLU A 73 -1.67 -10.01 0.34
C GLU A 73 -2.25 -10.83 1.50
N LYS A 74 -1.48 -11.04 2.59
CA LYS A 74 -1.97 -11.69 3.81
C LYS A 74 -3.20 -11.00 4.39
N LEU A 75 -3.17 -9.66 4.45
CA LEU A 75 -4.32 -8.89 4.93
C LEU A 75 -5.53 -9.05 4.00
N TYR A 76 -5.32 -8.94 2.68
CA TYR A 76 -6.37 -9.14 1.69
C TYR A 76 -7.04 -10.52 1.84
N ALA A 77 -6.23 -11.57 1.89
CA ALA A 77 -6.71 -12.93 2.04
C ALA A 77 -7.46 -13.16 3.37
N ALA A 78 -6.98 -12.56 4.48
CA ALA A 78 -7.62 -12.67 5.78
C ALA A 78 -8.96 -11.90 5.86
N VAL A 79 -9.07 -10.76 5.19
CA VAL A 79 -10.32 -10.00 5.12
C VAL A 79 -11.38 -10.77 4.33
N ASP A 80 -11.02 -11.45 3.26
CA ASP A 80 -11.88 -12.33 2.48
C ASP A 80 -13.29 -11.74 2.23
N ASN A 81 -13.34 -10.59 1.59
CA ASN A 81 -14.58 -9.89 1.30
C ASN A 81 -14.53 -9.28 -0.11
N LYS A 82 -15.54 -9.59 -0.95
CA LYS A 82 -15.61 -9.13 -2.35
C LYS A 82 -15.65 -7.60 -2.52
N ASN A 83 -15.99 -6.84 -1.48
CA ASN A 83 -16.00 -5.38 -1.48
C ASN A 83 -14.69 -4.78 -0.95
N PHE A 84 -13.72 -5.63 -0.54
CA PHE A 84 -12.40 -5.23 -0.10
C PHE A 84 -11.36 -5.51 -1.19
N GLY A 85 -10.47 -4.58 -1.43
CA GLY A 85 -9.38 -4.71 -2.39
C GLY A 85 -8.14 -3.93 -1.97
N LEU A 86 -7.22 -3.78 -2.91
CA LEU A 86 -6.00 -3.02 -2.68
C LEU A 86 -5.97 -1.76 -3.55
N LEU A 87 -5.51 -0.67 -2.98
CA LEU A 87 -4.91 0.42 -3.72
C LEU A 87 -3.42 0.13 -3.79
N THR A 88 -2.92 -0.23 -4.97
CA THR A 88 -1.51 -0.59 -5.15
C THR A 88 -0.71 0.60 -5.65
N ASP A 89 0.19 1.10 -4.81
CA ASP A 89 1.12 2.17 -5.17
C ASP A 89 2.45 1.56 -5.60
N MET A 90 2.88 1.86 -6.83
CA MET A 90 4.10 1.28 -7.42
C MET A 90 5.35 1.66 -6.65
N GLY A 91 5.46 2.92 -6.22
CA GLY A 91 6.66 3.43 -5.54
C GLY A 91 6.76 2.99 -4.08
N ASN A 92 5.64 2.76 -3.42
CA ASN A 92 5.63 2.44 -2.00
C ASN A 92 6.31 1.09 -1.66
N PHE A 93 6.46 0.17 -2.62
CA PHE A 93 7.24 -1.05 -2.40
C PHE A 93 8.72 -0.76 -2.16
N LEU A 94 9.28 0.28 -2.81
CA LEU A 94 10.65 0.74 -2.53
C LEU A 94 10.82 1.23 -1.08
N CYS A 95 9.78 1.76 -0.45
CA CYS A 95 9.81 2.15 0.96
C CYS A 95 9.97 0.94 1.90
N ALA A 96 9.54 -0.24 1.45
CA ALA A 96 9.73 -1.53 2.14
C ALA A 96 10.98 -2.27 1.68
N ASP A 97 11.79 -1.68 0.81
CA ASP A 97 12.98 -2.27 0.15
C ASP A 97 12.65 -3.48 -0.75
N GLU A 98 11.42 -3.56 -1.23
CA GLU A 98 10.97 -4.61 -2.13
C GLU A 98 11.07 -4.15 -3.60
N ASP A 99 11.38 -5.08 -4.50
CA ASP A 99 11.36 -4.84 -5.94
C ASP A 99 9.91 -4.63 -6.43
N PRO A 100 9.57 -3.46 -7.01
CA PRO A 100 8.19 -3.15 -7.36
C PRO A 100 7.61 -4.07 -8.45
N ALA A 101 8.41 -4.57 -9.39
CA ALA A 101 7.90 -5.46 -10.44
C ALA A 101 7.48 -6.81 -9.86
N SER A 102 8.28 -7.36 -8.95
CA SER A 102 7.98 -8.60 -8.23
C SER A 102 6.77 -8.44 -7.32
N ALA A 103 6.69 -7.31 -6.59
CA ALA A 103 5.56 -6.98 -5.74
C ALA A 103 4.26 -6.87 -6.54
N PHE A 104 4.28 -6.17 -7.68
CA PHE A 104 3.11 -6.07 -8.57
C PHE A 104 2.70 -7.41 -9.16
N ALA A 105 3.63 -8.30 -9.48
CA ALA A 105 3.30 -9.65 -9.94
C ALA A 105 2.44 -10.41 -8.91
N ARG A 106 2.64 -10.14 -7.61
CA ARG A 106 1.87 -10.73 -6.51
C ARG A 106 0.51 -10.06 -6.30
N VAL A 107 0.46 -8.71 -6.27
CA VAL A 107 -0.74 -7.97 -5.78
C VAL A 107 -1.65 -7.44 -6.86
N ALA A 108 -1.23 -7.39 -8.13
CA ALA A 108 -2.03 -6.87 -9.23
C ALA A 108 -3.42 -7.51 -9.35
N PRO A 109 -3.62 -8.84 -9.10
CA PRO A 109 -4.96 -9.45 -9.15
C PRO A 109 -5.96 -8.87 -8.14
N TYR A 110 -5.50 -8.21 -7.10
CA TYR A 110 -6.33 -7.66 -6.01
C TYR A 110 -6.49 -6.13 -6.10
N ALA A 111 -5.89 -5.50 -7.11
CA ALA A 111 -5.90 -4.06 -7.27
C ALA A 111 -7.29 -3.54 -7.69
N TYR A 112 -7.84 -2.62 -6.89
CA TYR A 112 -9.04 -1.86 -7.23
C TYR A 112 -8.70 -0.46 -7.74
N TYR A 113 -7.52 0.02 -7.36
CA TYR A 113 -6.97 1.30 -7.78
C TYR A 113 -5.45 1.25 -7.78
N VAL A 114 -4.82 2.10 -8.58
CA VAL A 114 -3.37 2.11 -8.71
C VAL A 114 -2.85 3.53 -8.63
N HIS A 115 -1.80 3.72 -7.85
CA HIS A 115 -0.98 4.93 -7.90
C HIS A 115 0.33 4.66 -8.66
N ALA A 116 0.59 5.48 -9.66
CA ALA A 116 1.90 5.56 -10.29
C ALA A 116 2.73 6.61 -9.54
N LYS A 117 3.71 6.15 -8.80
CA LYS A 117 4.65 6.96 -8.03
C LYS A 117 6.06 6.49 -8.31
N ASP A 118 7.02 7.41 -8.32
CA ASP A 118 8.41 7.06 -8.58
C ASP A 118 9.36 7.75 -7.59
N PHE A 119 10.48 7.08 -7.31
CA PHE A 119 11.50 7.53 -6.41
C PHE A 119 12.89 7.33 -7.00
N ILE A 120 13.78 8.30 -6.76
CA ILE A 120 15.23 8.11 -6.86
C ILE A 120 15.67 7.44 -5.55
N VAL A 121 16.39 6.32 -5.68
CA VAL A 121 16.90 5.52 -4.56
C VAL A 121 18.41 5.68 -4.46
N LYS A 122 18.93 5.95 -3.25
CA LYS A 122 20.36 5.93 -2.95
C LYS A 122 20.66 4.95 -1.82
N PRO A 123 21.83 4.28 -1.83
CA PRO A 123 22.25 3.41 -0.74
C PRO A 123 22.33 4.18 0.58
N PHE A 124 22.19 3.49 1.70
CA PHE A 124 22.33 4.08 3.02
C PHE A 124 23.76 4.56 3.31
N THR A 125 24.75 4.03 2.57
CA THR A 125 26.17 4.38 2.67
C THR A 125 26.49 5.73 2.03
N ASP A 126 25.62 6.26 1.20
CA ASP A 126 25.79 7.56 0.57
C ASP A 126 25.60 8.69 1.60
N ALA A 127 26.18 9.84 1.30
CA ALA A 127 25.90 11.06 2.06
C ALA A 127 24.40 11.38 2.00
N ASP A 128 23.87 11.91 3.11
CA ASP A 128 22.48 12.34 3.19
C ASP A 128 22.17 13.34 2.05
N PRO A 129 21.21 13.04 1.17
CA PRO A 129 20.88 13.92 0.05
C PRO A 129 20.09 15.17 0.47
N GLY A 130 19.82 15.34 1.75
CA GLY A 130 19.18 16.54 2.31
C GLY A 130 17.67 16.54 2.24
N GLU A 131 17.11 17.75 2.34
CA GLU A 131 15.67 17.99 2.41
C GLU A 131 14.90 17.37 1.24
N GLY A 132 13.70 16.85 1.53
CA GLY A 132 12.84 16.14 0.56
C GLY A 132 13.19 14.66 0.37
N SER A 133 14.21 14.16 1.08
CA SER A 133 14.55 12.73 1.13
C SER A 133 14.12 12.12 2.46
N PHE A 134 13.74 10.83 2.42
CA PHE A 134 13.39 10.05 3.60
C PHE A 134 13.99 8.65 3.53
N ARG A 135 13.92 7.91 4.62
CA ARG A 135 14.50 6.57 4.71
C ARG A 135 13.48 5.48 4.41
N SER A 136 13.90 4.49 3.61
CA SER A 136 13.19 3.22 3.51
C SER A 136 13.21 2.43 4.82
N ARG A 137 12.52 1.31 4.87
CA ARG A 137 12.54 0.38 6.03
C ARG A 137 13.98 -0.08 6.34
N GLY A 138 14.76 -0.42 5.34
CA GLY A 138 16.17 -0.86 5.46
C GLY A 138 17.18 0.27 5.46
N GLY A 139 16.73 1.54 5.40
CA GLY A 139 17.60 2.70 5.57
C GLY A 139 18.10 3.35 4.29
N LYS A 140 17.75 2.87 3.08
CA LYS A 140 18.06 3.56 1.83
C LYS A 140 17.41 4.95 1.82
N TYR A 141 18.02 5.89 1.12
CA TYR A 141 17.39 7.19 0.88
C TYR A 141 16.45 7.13 -0.32
N LEU A 142 15.26 7.65 -0.15
CA LEU A 142 14.24 7.77 -1.18
C LEU A 142 13.88 9.25 -1.36
N ARG A 143 13.80 9.69 -2.60
CA ARG A 143 13.32 11.02 -2.97
C ARG A 143 12.30 10.91 -4.08
N GLY A 144 11.11 11.49 -3.89
CA GLY A 144 10.07 11.53 -4.92
C GLY A 144 10.56 12.22 -6.20
N THR A 145 10.16 11.68 -7.35
CA THR A 145 10.50 12.22 -8.65
C THR A 145 9.33 12.09 -9.63
N ILE A 146 9.49 12.64 -10.83
CA ILE A 146 8.53 12.47 -11.94
C ILE A 146 8.47 10.99 -12.31
N VAL A 147 7.26 10.47 -12.52
CA VAL A 147 7.02 9.08 -12.90
C VAL A 147 7.78 8.74 -14.19
N GLY A 148 8.55 7.68 -14.16
CA GLY A 148 9.42 7.24 -15.23
C GLY A 148 10.85 7.80 -15.20
N HIS A 149 11.17 8.69 -14.24
CA HIS A 149 12.51 9.26 -14.06
C HIS A 149 13.27 8.69 -12.86
N GLY A 150 12.66 7.78 -12.12
CA GLY A 150 13.25 7.16 -10.94
C GLY A 150 13.59 5.68 -11.12
N ASN A 151 13.53 4.97 -10.01
CA ASN A 151 13.93 3.57 -9.93
C ASN A 151 12.75 2.58 -9.99
N VAL A 152 11.49 3.06 -10.05
CA VAL A 152 10.34 2.18 -10.21
C VAL A 152 10.27 1.68 -11.65
N PRO A 153 10.23 0.37 -11.90
CA PRO A 153 10.12 -0.19 -13.25
C PRO A 153 8.68 -0.08 -13.77
N ILE A 154 8.23 1.15 -14.04
CA ILE A 154 6.83 1.50 -14.37
C ILE A 154 6.26 0.60 -15.48
N LYS A 155 7.03 0.36 -16.56
CA LYS A 155 6.57 -0.48 -17.68
C LYS A 155 6.30 -1.92 -17.24
N GLN A 156 7.12 -2.47 -16.34
CA GLN A 156 6.95 -3.82 -15.82
C GLN A 156 5.74 -3.89 -14.89
N CYS A 157 5.54 -2.90 -14.02
CA CYS A 157 4.35 -2.80 -13.17
C CYS A 157 3.07 -2.74 -14.02
N MET A 158 3.04 -1.88 -15.05
CA MET A 158 1.92 -1.79 -15.99
C MET A 158 1.66 -3.09 -16.74
N TYR A 159 2.71 -3.82 -17.11
CA TYR A 159 2.58 -5.14 -17.73
C TYR A 159 1.90 -6.15 -16.78
N GLN A 160 2.24 -6.15 -15.48
CA GLN A 160 1.61 -7.03 -14.50
C GLN A 160 0.12 -6.68 -14.31
N LEU A 161 -0.22 -5.40 -14.26
CA LEU A 161 -1.63 -4.94 -14.19
C LEU A 161 -2.42 -5.44 -15.40
N LYS A 162 -1.89 -5.25 -16.61
CA LYS A 162 -2.53 -5.74 -17.85
C LYS A 162 -2.73 -7.25 -17.82
N ARG A 163 -1.75 -8.01 -17.36
CA ARG A 163 -1.87 -9.47 -17.21
C ARG A 163 -2.92 -9.89 -16.20
N ALA A 164 -3.12 -9.09 -15.15
CA ALA A 164 -4.14 -9.32 -14.13
C ALA A 164 -5.56 -8.90 -14.58
N GLY A 165 -5.71 -8.30 -15.77
CA GLY A 165 -6.99 -7.83 -16.28
C GLY A 165 -7.46 -6.53 -15.63
N TYR A 166 -6.52 -5.70 -15.13
CA TYR A 166 -6.85 -4.38 -14.61
C TYR A 166 -7.14 -3.42 -15.77
N ASP A 167 -8.31 -2.73 -15.72
CA ASP A 167 -8.79 -1.75 -16.71
C ASP A 167 -8.72 -0.31 -16.17
#